data_2f37fea177359d763cdf25b9dc98eb3c
#
_entry.id   2f37fea177359d763cdf25b9dc98eb3c
#
_cell.length_a   1.000
_cell.length_b   1.000
_cell.length_c   1.000
_cell.angle_alpha   90.00
_cell.angle_beta   90.00
_cell.angle_gamma   90.00
#
_symmetry.space_group_name_H-M   'P 1'
#
loop_
_entity.id
_entity.type
_entity.pdbx_description
1 polymer ?
#
loop_
_entity_poly.entity_id
_entity_poly.type
_entity_poly.pdbx_seq_one_letter_code
_entity_poly.pdbx_strand_id
1 'polypeptide(L)'
;TENKVRKYGAHGTSHQFVAGEAAKLLGRPLEDLKLITCHIGNGGSITAINGGKSVDTSMGFTPLAGVMMGTRTGDIDPAIIPYLMQYTEDFNTPEDISRVLNRESGLLGVSAKSSDMRDIEAAVEAGDHDATLAYEMYVDRIQKYIGQYLAVLNGADAIIFTAGVGENAAHFREKVISGITWFGCDVDPEKNVFGSTGDISTEEAKIRV
;
A
#
# COMPACT_ATOMS: atom_id res chain seq x y z
N THR A 1 -13.87 -23.84 2.54
CA THR A 1 -13.01 -24.66 3.37
C THR A 1 -13.70 -25.01 4.69
N GLU A 2 -13.36 -26.14 5.29
CA GLU A 2 -13.91 -26.64 6.54
C GLU A 2 -13.82 -25.61 7.67
N ASN A 3 -12.70 -24.92 7.80
CA ASN A 3 -12.46 -23.91 8.84
C ASN A 3 -12.97 -22.51 8.48
N LYS A 4 -13.70 -22.34 7.38
CA LYS A 4 -14.25 -21.05 6.92
C LYS A 4 -13.20 -19.95 6.75
N VAL A 5 -11.91 -20.29 6.61
CA VAL A 5 -10.82 -19.36 6.33
C VAL A 5 -10.81 -19.00 4.85
N ARG A 6 -10.86 -17.72 4.54
CA ARG A 6 -10.81 -17.19 3.17
C ARG A 6 -10.16 -15.81 3.15
N LYS A 7 -9.78 -15.36 1.97
CA LYS A 7 -9.32 -13.99 1.74
C LYS A 7 -10.54 -13.07 1.68
N TYR A 8 -10.72 -12.20 2.65
CA TYR A 8 -11.83 -11.25 2.72
C TYR A 8 -11.46 -9.90 2.09
N GLY A 9 -10.24 -9.43 2.32
CA GLY A 9 -9.81 -8.09 1.98
C GLY A 9 -10.40 -7.01 2.90
N ALA A 10 -10.05 -5.76 2.66
CA ALA A 10 -10.58 -4.61 3.38
C ALA A 10 -10.59 -3.35 2.50
N HIS A 11 -11.16 -2.26 3.05
CA HIS A 11 -11.32 -0.95 2.39
C HIS A 11 -12.19 -1.01 1.11
N GLY A 12 -13.08 -2.00 0.99
CA GLY A 12 -13.89 -2.24 -0.21
C GLY A 12 -14.67 -1.02 -0.67
N THR A 13 -15.30 -0.28 0.25
CA THR A 13 -16.03 0.96 -0.07
C THR A 13 -15.13 2.03 -0.67
N SER A 14 -13.90 2.19 -0.11
CA SER A 14 -12.92 3.13 -0.64
C SER A 14 -12.46 2.73 -2.04
N HIS A 15 -12.06 1.47 -2.24
CA HIS A 15 -11.64 0.97 -3.55
C HIS A 15 -12.74 1.12 -4.61
N GLN A 16 -13.98 0.83 -4.25
CA GLN A 16 -15.13 1.00 -5.14
C GLN A 16 -15.35 2.47 -5.51
N PHE A 17 -15.28 3.35 -4.52
CA PHE A 17 -15.49 4.80 -4.72
C PHE A 17 -14.44 5.38 -5.66
N VAL A 18 -13.14 5.20 -5.37
CA VAL A 18 -12.08 5.79 -6.19
C VAL A 18 -11.99 5.17 -7.58
N ALA A 19 -12.38 3.91 -7.76
CA ALA A 19 -12.49 3.31 -9.09
C ALA A 19 -13.57 4.00 -9.93
N GLY A 20 -14.72 4.36 -9.33
CA GLY A 20 -15.76 5.13 -9.99
C GLY A 20 -15.34 6.54 -10.34
N GLU A 21 -14.58 7.22 -9.45
CA GLU A 21 -14.05 8.56 -9.73
C GLU A 21 -12.99 8.51 -10.86
N ALA A 22 -12.10 7.50 -10.85
CA ALA A 22 -11.13 7.31 -11.93
C ALA A 22 -11.81 7.11 -13.29
N ALA A 23 -12.90 6.34 -13.35
CA ALA A 23 -13.65 6.15 -14.59
C ALA A 23 -14.21 7.47 -15.14
N LYS A 24 -14.70 8.35 -14.26
CA LYS A 24 -15.18 9.70 -14.64
C LYS A 24 -14.04 10.58 -15.16
N LEU A 25 -12.90 10.60 -14.47
CA LEU A 25 -11.72 11.38 -14.86
C LEU A 25 -11.14 10.91 -16.19
N LEU A 26 -11.10 9.59 -16.42
CA LEU A 26 -10.63 9.00 -17.67
C LEU A 26 -11.65 9.11 -18.82
N GLY A 27 -12.89 9.50 -18.54
CA GLY A 27 -13.98 9.58 -19.52
C GLY A 27 -14.31 8.23 -20.17
N ARG A 28 -14.11 7.11 -19.43
CA ARG A 28 -14.32 5.75 -19.92
C ARG A 28 -15.23 4.96 -18.98
N PRO A 29 -16.08 4.03 -19.51
CA PRO A 29 -16.86 3.14 -18.69
C PRO A 29 -15.99 2.30 -17.74
N LEU A 30 -16.42 2.14 -16.49
CA LEU A 30 -15.67 1.39 -15.48
C LEU A 30 -15.46 -0.08 -15.88
N GLU A 31 -16.41 -0.65 -16.62
CA GLU A 31 -16.33 -2.02 -17.15
C GLU A 31 -15.21 -2.25 -18.15
N ASP A 32 -14.66 -1.18 -18.75
CA ASP A 32 -13.57 -1.23 -19.73
C ASP A 32 -12.19 -0.96 -19.08
N LEU A 33 -12.14 -0.72 -17.77
CA LEU A 33 -10.94 -0.27 -17.08
C LEU A 33 -10.28 -1.38 -16.25
N LYS A 34 -8.96 -1.35 -16.26
CA LYS A 34 -8.07 -2.09 -15.37
C LYS A 34 -7.39 -1.10 -14.43
N LEU A 35 -7.71 -1.16 -13.16
CA LEU A 35 -7.25 -0.18 -12.17
C LEU A 35 -6.50 -0.87 -11.02
N ILE A 36 -5.47 -0.20 -10.53
CA ILE A 36 -4.80 -0.55 -9.27
C ILE A 36 -5.09 0.58 -8.28
N THR A 37 -5.80 0.28 -7.21
CA THR A 37 -6.17 1.26 -6.20
C THR A 37 -5.36 1.04 -4.93
N CYS A 38 -4.67 2.07 -4.47
CA CYS A 38 -3.78 2.10 -3.33
C CYS A 38 -4.42 2.94 -2.22
N HIS A 39 -5.14 2.29 -1.30
CA HIS A 39 -5.66 2.93 -0.10
C HIS A 39 -4.55 2.92 0.96
N ILE A 40 -3.90 4.05 1.17
CA ILE A 40 -2.72 4.16 2.01
C ILE A 40 -2.97 5.16 3.14
N GLY A 41 -3.24 4.64 4.32
CA GLY A 41 -3.42 5.36 5.58
C GLY A 41 -2.59 4.71 6.69
N ASN A 42 -3.05 4.78 7.95
CA ASN A 42 -2.42 4.00 9.03
C ASN A 42 -2.55 2.48 8.78
N GLY A 43 -3.69 2.03 8.24
CA GLY A 43 -3.83 0.75 7.55
C GLY A 43 -3.69 0.96 6.05
N GLY A 44 -3.17 -0.03 5.31
CA GLY A 44 -2.98 0.06 3.87
C GLY A 44 -3.46 -1.20 3.14
N SER A 45 -4.10 -1.01 2.00
CA SER A 45 -4.39 -2.11 1.07
C SER A 45 -4.28 -1.65 -0.37
N ILE A 46 -3.86 -2.58 -1.23
CA ILE A 46 -3.80 -2.38 -2.67
C ILE A 46 -4.73 -3.40 -3.31
N THR A 47 -5.49 -2.98 -4.31
CA THR A 47 -6.49 -3.83 -4.96
C THR A 47 -6.37 -3.74 -6.48
N ALA A 48 -6.35 -4.89 -7.13
CA ALA A 48 -6.46 -5.03 -8.57
C ALA A 48 -7.94 -5.10 -8.97
N ILE A 49 -8.37 -4.18 -9.83
CA ILE A 49 -9.75 -4.06 -10.29
C ILE A 49 -9.80 -4.25 -11.80
N ASN A 50 -10.62 -5.16 -12.27
CA ASN A 50 -10.87 -5.40 -13.68
C ASN A 50 -12.36 -5.27 -13.97
N GLY A 51 -12.74 -4.35 -14.83
CA GLY A 51 -14.13 -4.12 -15.18
C GLY A 51 -15.01 -3.78 -13.95
N GLY A 52 -14.52 -2.99 -13.02
CA GLY A 52 -15.21 -2.61 -11.79
C GLY A 52 -15.28 -3.70 -10.71
N LYS A 53 -14.64 -4.86 -10.94
CA LYS A 53 -14.62 -5.97 -9.98
C LYS A 53 -13.22 -6.15 -9.39
N SER A 54 -13.13 -6.26 -8.06
CA SER A 54 -11.90 -6.67 -7.39
C SER A 54 -11.55 -8.09 -7.79
N VAL A 55 -10.39 -8.28 -8.45
CA VAL A 55 -9.88 -9.58 -8.86
C VAL A 55 -8.80 -10.09 -7.92
N ASP A 56 -8.11 -9.19 -7.24
CA ASP A 56 -7.19 -9.48 -6.14
C ASP A 56 -7.04 -8.27 -5.20
N THR A 57 -6.62 -8.53 -3.95
CA THR A 57 -6.36 -7.47 -2.96
C THR A 57 -5.27 -7.92 -1.98
N SER A 58 -4.52 -6.98 -1.43
CA SER A 58 -3.37 -7.28 -0.56
C SER A 58 -3.75 -7.79 0.82
N MET A 59 -4.85 -7.32 1.42
CA MET A 59 -5.32 -7.85 2.71
C MET A 59 -6.00 -9.21 2.53
N GLY A 60 -5.82 -10.08 3.53
CA GLY A 60 -6.19 -11.49 3.44
C GLY A 60 -7.39 -11.87 4.31
N PHE A 61 -7.20 -12.90 5.15
CA PHE A 61 -8.17 -13.34 6.16
C PHE A 61 -8.47 -12.24 7.16
N THR A 62 -7.45 -11.45 7.53
CA THR A 62 -7.54 -10.26 8.39
C THR A 62 -6.89 -9.07 7.70
N PRO A 63 -7.06 -7.84 8.22
CA PRO A 63 -6.36 -6.65 7.71
C PRO A 63 -4.86 -6.60 8.08
N LEU A 64 -4.24 -7.73 8.42
CA LEU A 64 -2.82 -7.82 8.79
C LEU A 64 -1.93 -8.12 7.58
N ALA A 65 -2.38 -8.99 6.67
CA ALA A 65 -1.64 -9.38 5.47
C ALA A 65 -1.48 -8.20 4.48
N GLY A 66 -0.53 -8.31 3.60
CA GLY A 66 -0.32 -7.36 2.52
C GLY A 66 0.88 -6.44 2.73
N VAL A 67 0.71 -5.17 2.42
CA VAL A 67 1.76 -4.16 2.56
C VAL A 67 2.11 -3.90 4.03
N MET A 68 3.34 -3.49 4.28
CA MET A 68 3.73 -2.93 5.58
C MET A 68 2.88 -1.69 5.87
N MET A 69 2.47 -1.49 7.12
CA MET A 69 1.57 -0.40 7.53
C MET A 69 2.18 0.41 8.68
N GLY A 70 1.44 1.34 9.24
CA GLY A 70 1.94 2.18 10.34
C GLY A 70 2.39 1.34 11.55
N THR A 71 1.58 0.34 11.96
CA THR A 71 1.88 -0.53 13.10
C THR A 71 1.81 -2.02 12.80
N ARG A 72 1.36 -2.41 11.60
CA ARG A 72 1.19 -3.82 11.18
C ARG A 72 2.33 -4.26 10.29
N THR A 73 2.73 -5.53 10.44
CA THR A 73 3.84 -6.10 9.66
C THR A 73 3.58 -6.12 8.15
N GLY A 74 2.32 -6.35 7.73
CA GLY A 74 2.07 -6.89 6.40
C GLY A 74 2.56 -8.33 6.27
N ASP A 75 2.94 -8.73 5.06
CA ASP A 75 3.44 -10.09 4.79
C ASP A 75 4.82 -10.33 5.41
N ILE A 76 4.92 -11.47 6.09
CA ILE A 76 6.18 -11.99 6.65
C ILE A 76 6.32 -13.47 6.32
N ASP A 77 7.52 -14.02 6.49
CA ASP A 77 7.71 -15.46 6.49
C ASP A 77 6.99 -16.08 7.71
N PRO A 78 6.02 -16.98 7.52
CA PRO A 78 5.28 -17.58 8.62
C PRO A 78 6.16 -18.38 9.59
N ALA A 79 7.35 -18.84 9.17
CA ALA A 79 8.30 -19.54 10.03
C ALA A 79 8.91 -18.65 11.12
N ILE A 80 8.83 -17.32 10.98
CA ILE A 80 9.25 -16.36 12.01
C ILE A 80 8.45 -16.56 13.30
N ILE A 81 7.16 -16.88 13.19
CA ILE A 81 6.27 -17.02 14.35
C ILE A 81 6.72 -18.14 15.30
N PRO A 82 6.83 -19.40 14.85
CA PRO A 82 7.30 -20.49 15.72
C PRO A 82 8.73 -20.30 16.19
N TYR A 83 9.58 -19.63 15.40
CA TYR A 83 10.93 -19.28 15.81
C TYR A 83 10.92 -18.34 17.00
N LEU A 84 10.17 -17.23 16.93
CA LEU A 84 10.08 -16.26 18.02
C LEU A 84 9.49 -16.90 19.28
N MET A 85 8.46 -17.72 19.16
CA MET A 85 7.88 -18.46 20.29
C MET A 85 8.87 -19.40 20.99
N GLN A 86 9.83 -19.94 20.26
CA GLN A 86 10.83 -20.86 20.80
C GLN A 86 12.03 -20.16 21.45
N TYR A 87 12.43 -19.00 20.94
CA TYR A 87 13.71 -18.38 21.28
C TYR A 87 13.61 -17.01 21.97
N THR A 88 12.40 -16.48 22.21
CA THR A 88 12.20 -15.22 22.91
C THR A 88 11.17 -15.36 24.04
N GLU A 89 11.33 -14.58 25.10
CA GLU A 89 10.41 -14.59 26.24
C GLU A 89 9.14 -13.75 26.01
N ASP A 90 9.15 -12.88 24.98
CA ASP A 90 8.08 -11.91 24.71
C ASP A 90 6.96 -12.45 23.82
N PHE A 91 7.10 -13.69 23.30
CA PHE A 91 6.19 -14.31 22.34
C PHE A 91 5.68 -15.66 22.83
N ASN A 92 5.06 -15.68 24.00
CA ASN A 92 4.65 -16.93 24.65
C ASN A 92 3.23 -17.36 24.33
N THR A 93 2.38 -16.43 23.88
CA THR A 93 0.96 -16.68 23.61
C THR A 93 0.55 -16.20 22.21
N PRO A 94 -0.54 -16.74 21.64
CA PRO A 94 -1.13 -16.20 20.42
C PRO A 94 -1.50 -14.70 20.53
N GLU A 95 -1.87 -14.25 21.72
CA GLU A 95 -2.20 -12.86 22.02
C GLU A 95 -0.98 -11.96 21.92
N ASP A 96 0.19 -12.38 22.39
CA ASP A 96 1.45 -11.64 22.27
C ASP A 96 1.82 -11.47 20.80
N ILE A 97 1.78 -12.56 20.03
CA ILE A 97 2.03 -12.54 18.59
C ILE A 97 1.07 -11.59 17.90
N SER A 98 -0.23 -11.71 18.19
CA SER A 98 -1.24 -10.83 17.60
C SER A 98 -0.99 -9.35 17.94
N ARG A 99 -0.60 -9.05 19.16
CA ARG A 99 -0.26 -7.69 19.63
C ARG A 99 0.92 -7.12 18.84
N VAL A 100 2.01 -7.85 18.77
CA VAL A 100 3.23 -7.39 18.10
C VAL A 100 3.01 -7.22 16.60
N LEU A 101 2.42 -8.20 15.92
CA LEU A 101 2.20 -8.13 14.48
C LEU A 101 1.21 -7.01 14.05
N ASN A 102 0.26 -6.66 14.91
CA ASN A 102 -0.77 -5.65 14.59
C ASN A 102 -0.48 -4.25 15.13
N ARG A 103 0.28 -4.10 16.23
CA ARG A 103 0.38 -2.84 16.98
C ARG A 103 1.79 -2.33 17.20
N GLU A 104 2.80 -3.18 17.09
CA GLU A 104 4.17 -2.87 17.47
C GLU A 104 5.18 -3.12 16.34
N SER A 105 4.67 -3.36 15.13
CA SER A 105 5.43 -3.61 13.91
C SER A 105 5.30 -2.45 12.92
N GLY A 106 5.51 -2.70 11.65
CA GLY A 106 5.36 -1.69 10.59
C GLY A 106 6.35 -0.54 10.71
N LEU A 107 5.93 0.66 10.30
CA LEU A 107 6.76 1.86 10.41
C LEU A 107 7.23 2.08 11.85
N LEU A 108 6.33 1.94 12.82
CA LEU A 108 6.65 2.09 14.24
C LEU A 108 7.73 1.10 14.68
N GLY A 109 7.58 -0.19 14.34
CA GLY A 109 8.50 -1.24 14.79
C GLY A 109 9.88 -1.13 14.18
N VAL A 110 9.98 -0.75 12.90
CA VAL A 110 11.28 -0.62 12.20
C VAL A 110 11.98 0.69 12.57
N SER A 111 11.25 1.81 12.62
CA SER A 111 11.82 3.11 12.95
C SER A 111 12.09 3.30 14.44
N ALA A 112 11.41 2.54 15.30
CA ALA A 112 11.35 2.75 16.76
C ALA A 112 10.94 4.19 17.16
N LYS A 113 10.20 4.90 16.27
CA LYS A 113 9.84 6.33 16.46
C LYS A 113 8.35 6.56 16.39
N SER A 114 7.73 6.34 15.23
CA SER A 114 6.35 6.71 14.98
C SER A 114 5.71 5.77 13.95
N SER A 115 4.38 5.70 14.00
CA SER A 115 3.56 5.09 12.93
C SER A 115 3.03 6.14 11.95
N ASP A 116 3.24 7.43 12.22
CA ASP A 116 2.78 8.54 11.38
C ASP A 116 3.82 8.85 10.29
N MET A 117 3.38 8.81 9.04
CA MET A 117 4.27 9.07 7.88
C MET A 117 4.93 10.45 7.94
N ARG A 118 4.25 11.46 8.49
CA ARG A 118 4.81 12.81 8.61
C ARG A 118 6.03 12.85 9.53
N ASP A 119 5.96 12.12 10.65
CA ASP A 119 7.08 12.01 11.58
C ASP A 119 8.23 11.21 10.97
N ILE A 120 7.89 10.16 10.20
CA ILE A 120 8.88 9.35 9.48
C ILE A 120 9.59 10.18 8.41
N GLU A 121 8.87 10.91 7.57
CA GLU A 121 9.46 11.79 6.54
C GLU A 121 10.35 12.87 7.17
N ALA A 122 9.90 13.51 8.24
CA ALA A 122 10.73 14.48 8.97
C ALA A 122 12.00 13.87 9.57
N ALA A 123 11.94 12.63 10.08
CA ALA A 123 13.12 11.92 10.58
C ALA A 123 14.07 11.51 9.45
N VAL A 124 13.55 11.12 8.28
CA VAL A 124 14.35 10.84 7.07
C VAL A 124 15.09 12.10 6.62
N GLU A 125 14.44 13.25 6.56
CA GLU A 125 15.05 14.54 6.23
C GLU A 125 16.15 14.94 7.24
N ALA A 126 15.98 14.56 8.51
CA ALA A 126 16.98 14.76 9.55
C ALA A 126 18.16 13.74 9.48
N GLY A 127 18.13 12.81 8.53
CA GLY A 127 19.18 11.81 8.34
C GLY A 127 19.12 10.62 9.29
N ASP A 128 17.96 10.33 9.86
CA ASP A 128 17.77 9.18 10.75
C ASP A 128 17.81 7.87 9.95
N HIS A 129 18.69 6.96 10.35
CA HIS A 129 18.93 5.70 9.66
C HIS A 129 17.72 4.76 9.72
N ASP A 130 17.12 4.59 10.90
CA ASP A 130 16.03 3.61 11.10
C ASP A 130 14.72 4.12 10.50
N ALA A 131 14.48 5.43 10.53
CA ALA A 131 13.35 6.03 9.81
C ALA A 131 13.53 5.88 8.29
N THR A 132 14.74 6.06 7.77
CA THR A 132 15.05 5.85 6.35
C THR A 132 14.81 4.41 5.95
N LEU A 133 15.29 3.45 6.73
CA LEU A 133 15.05 2.02 6.50
C LEU A 133 13.54 1.70 6.50
N ALA A 134 12.80 2.19 7.50
CA ALA A 134 11.36 1.98 7.59
C ALA A 134 10.62 2.54 6.37
N TYR A 135 10.97 3.75 5.95
CA TYR A 135 10.38 4.41 4.78
C TYR A 135 10.66 3.65 3.48
N GLU A 136 11.93 3.23 3.27
CA GLU A 136 12.30 2.47 2.07
C GLU A 136 11.63 1.09 2.02
N MET A 137 11.53 0.39 3.14
CA MET A 137 10.79 -0.87 3.24
C MET A 137 9.30 -0.69 2.92
N TYR A 138 8.71 0.40 3.39
CA TYR A 138 7.30 0.73 3.14
C TYR A 138 7.04 0.97 1.65
N VAL A 139 7.87 1.80 1.01
CA VAL A 139 7.81 2.08 -0.43
C VAL A 139 8.01 0.81 -1.26
N ASP A 140 9.06 0.03 -0.96
CA ASP A 140 9.39 -1.23 -1.65
C ASP A 140 8.20 -2.22 -1.64
N ARG A 141 7.53 -2.38 -0.51
CA ARG A 141 6.36 -3.27 -0.40
C ARG A 141 5.21 -2.82 -1.29
N ILE A 142 4.96 -1.52 -1.37
CA ILE A 142 3.90 -0.97 -2.21
C ILE A 142 4.25 -1.13 -3.69
N GLN A 143 5.49 -0.86 -4.09
CA GLN A 143 5.97 -1.09 -5.46
C GLN A 143 5.82 -2.55 -5.88
N LYS A 144 6.18 -3.50 -5.02
CA LYS A 144 6.04 -4.94 -5.27
C LYS A 144 4.58 -5.34 -5.47
N TYR A 145 3.65 -4.82 -4.66
CA TYR A 145 2.22 -5.10 -4.83
C TYR A 145 1.65 -4.47 -6.10
N ILE A 146 2.05 -3.24 -6.45
CA ILE A 146 1.68 -2.64 -7.74
C ILE A 146 2.19 -3.51 -8.90
N GLY A 147 3.47 -3.91 -8.88
CA GLY A 147 4.05 -4.79 -9.89
C GLY A 147 3.34 -6.14 -10.01
N GLN A 148 3.01 -6.76 -8.88
CA GLN A 148 2.20 -7.99 -8.83
C GLN A 148 0.84 -7.79 -9.50
N TYR A 149 0.17 -6.69 -9.25
CA TYR A 149 -1.16 -6.43 -9.80
C TYR A 149 -1.14 -5.97 -11.26
N LEU A 150 -0.07 -5.34 -11.70
CA LEU A 150 0.17 -5.13 -13.14
C LEU A 150 0.26 -6.48 -13.87
N ALA A 151 0.91 -7.48 -13.27
CA ALA A 151 0.95 -8.84 -13.83
C ALA A 151 -0.43 -9.52 -13.79
N VAL A 152 -1.17 -9.43 -12.67
CA VAL A 152 -2.52 -10.01 -12.52
C VAL A 152 -3.49 -9.45 -13.55
N LEU A 153 -3.43 -8.14 -13.81
CA LEU A 153 -4.30 -7.43 -14.75
C LEU A 153 -3.81 -7.51 -16.20
N ASN A 154 -2.56 -7.96 -16.43
CA ASN A 154 -1.86 -7.81 -17.71
C ASN A 154 -1.86 -6.35 -18.18
N GLY A 155 -1.29 -5.47 -17.33
CA GLY A 155 -1.27 -4.02 -17.49
C GLY A 155 -2.40 -3.32 -16.72
N ALA A 156 -2.35 -1.99 -16.66
CA ALA A 156 -3.37 -1.16 -16.03
C ALA A 156 -3.59 0.13 -16.81
N ASP A 157 -4.80 0.70 -16.71
CA ASP A 157 -5.12 2.04 -17.21
C ASP A 157 -4.70 3.13 -16.22
N ALA A 158 -4.84 2.86 -14.91
CA ALA A 158 -4.42 3.80 -13.88
C ALA A 158 -4.00 3.12 -12.56
N ILE A 159 -3.14 3.82 -11.80
CA ILE A 159 -2.78 3.56 -10.42
C ILE A 159 -3.33 4.72 -9.58
N ILE A 160 -4.19 4.44 -8.61
CA ILE A 160 -4.91 5.47 -7.86
C ILE A 160 -4.48 5.44 -6.40
N PHE A 161 -3.98 6.57 -5.89
CA PHE A 161 -3.67 6.76 -4.47
C PHE A 161 -4.84 7.42 -3.75
N THR A 162 -5.17 6.93 -2.55
CA THR A 162 -6.23 7.49 -1.70
C THR A 162 -5.92 7.26 -0.23
N ALA A 163 -6.76 7.79 0.64
CA ALA A 163 -6.58 7.86 2.09
C ALA A 163 -5.45 8.79 2.54
N GLY A 164 -5.26 8.92 3.85
CA GLY A 164 -4.49 10.00 4.44
C GLY A 164 -3.07 10.17 3.90
N VAL A 165 -2.30 9.09 3.77
CA VAL A 165 -0.95 9.13 3.18
C VAL A 165 -1.03 9.24 1.65
N GLY A 166 -1.89 8.41 1.03
CA GLY A 166 -2.04 8.40 -0.43
C GLY A 166 -2.43 9.74 -1.02
N GLU A 167 -3.30 10.51 -0.37
CA GLU A 167 -3.76 11.82 -0.84
C GLU A 167 -2.81 12.96 -0.50
N ASN A 168 -2.19 12.92 0.68
CA ASN A 168 -1.49 14.08 1.20
C ASN A 168 0.04 14.03 1.07
N ALA A 169 0.65 12.85 1.00
CA ALA A 169 2.10 12.72 0.92
C ALA A 169 2.60 12.70 -0.55
N ALA A 170 2.82 13.88 -1.13
CA ALA A 170 3.27 14.02 -2.51
C ALA A 170 4.64 13.34 -2.74
N HIS A 171 5.59 13.53 -1.81
CA HIS A 171 6.90 12.90 -1.90
C HIS A 171 6.83 11.37 -1.86
N PHE A 172 5.95 10.83 -1.04
CA PHE A 172 5.69 9.39 -1.01
C PHE A 172 5.16 8.86 -2.37
N ARG A 173 4.17 9.53 -2.99
CA ARG A 173 3.66 9.12 -4.33
C ARG A 173 4.76 9.14 -5.38
N GLU A 174 5.55 10.22 -5.40
CA GLU A 174 6.71 10.35 -6.29
C GLU A 174 7.70 9.21 -6.07
N LYS A 175 8.06 8.92 -4.81
CA LYS A 175 9.00 7.85 -4.47
C LYS A 175 8.50 6.47 -4.89
N VAL A 176 7.20 6.18 -4.73
CA VAL A 176 6.60 4.92 -5.18
C VAL A 176 6.65 4.82 -6.71
N ILE A 177 6.20 5.84 -7.42
CA ILE A 177 6.10 5.80 -8.89
C ILE A 177 7.48 5.82 -9.54
N SER A 178 8.45 6.59 -9.03
CA SER A 178 9.81 6.66 -9.60
C SER A 178 10.52 5.32 -9.67
N GLY A 179 10.21 4.39 -8.76
CA GLY A 179 10.79 3.04 -8.76
C GLY A 179 10.13 2.06 -9.74
N ILE A 180 9.03 2.46 -10.39
CA ILE A 180 8.26 1.60 -11.30
C ILE A 180 7.95 2.25 -12.67
N THR A 181 8.67 3.30 -13.04
CA THR A 181 8.50 4.02 -14.33
C THR A 181 8.66 3.12 -15.54
N TRP A 182 9.39 2.01 -15.41
CA TRP A 182 9.49 0.98 -16.46
C TRP A 182 8.12 0.52 -17.00
N PHE A 183 7.08 0.54 -16.18
CA PHE A 183 5.74 0.14 -16.59
C PHE A 183 4.99 1.23 -17.37
N GLY A 184 5.57 2.42 -17.51
CA GLY A 184 4.98 3.53 -18.26
C GLY A 184 4.07 4.43 -17.43
N CYS A 185 4.21 4.43 -16.10
CA CYS A 185 3.65 5.44 -15.21
C CYS A 185 4.73 6.45 -14.83
N ASP A 186 4.35 7.71 -14.67
CA ASP A 186 5.21 8.77 -14.19
C ASP A 186 4.36 9.91 -13.62
N VAL A 187 4.89 10.70 -12.68
CA VAL A 187 4.19 11.81 -12.07
C VAL A 187 4.81 13.15 -12.47
N ASP A 188 3.93 14.10 -12.71
CA ASP A 188 4.29 15.50 -12.98
C ASP A 188 4.49 16.22 -11.64
N PRO A 189 5.70 16.73 -11.32
CA PRO A 189 5.97 17.37 -10.05
C PRO A 189 5.13 18.63 -9.81
N GLU A 190 4.65 19.32 -10.87
CA GLU A 190 3.78 20.48 -10.73
C GLU A 190 2.35 20.11 -10.34
N LYS A 191 1.89 18.91 -10.73
CA LYS A 191 0.57 18.37 -10.38
C LYS A 191 0.61 17.56 -9.09
N ASN A 192 1.74 16.92 -8.79
CA ASN A 192 1.90 16.05 -7.61
C ASN A 192 2.24 16.89 -6.37
N VAL A 193 1.25 17.59 -5.82
CA VAL A 193 1.39 18.44 -4.63
C VAL A 193 0.53 17.91 -3.48
N PHE A 194 0.67 18.51 -2.30
CA PHE A 194 -0.16 18.18 -1.14
C PHE A 194 -1.65 18.38 -1.46
N GLY A 195 -2.46 17.35 -1.16
CA GLY A 195 -3.91 17.39 -1.37
C GLY A 195 -4.33 17.41 -2.83
N SER A 196 -3.46 17.03 -3.77
CA SER A 196 -3.83 16.90 -5.19
C SER A 196 -5.03 15.98 -5.36
N THR A 197 -5.97 16.40 -6.20
CA THR A 197 -7.10 15.59 -6.65
C THR A 197 -7.11 15.54 -8.16
N GLY A 198 -7.30 14.35 -8.72
CA GLY A 198 -7.31 14.15 -10.18
C GLY A 198 -6.03 13.52 -10.70
N ASP A 199 -5.79 13.68 -11.98
CA ASP A 199 -4.67 13.09 -12.69
C ASP A 199 -3.38 13.89 -12.46
N ILE A 200 -2.40 13.26 -11.83
CA ILE A 200 -1.09 13.83 -11.53
C ILE A 200 0.03 13.30 -12.45
N SER A 201 -0.33 12.58 -13.51
CA SER A 201 0.65 12.01 -14.44
C SER A 201 1.30 13.05 -15.33
N THR A 202 2.50 12.72 -15.84
CA THR A 202 3.07 13.39 -17.02
C THR A 202 2.20 13.13 -18.26
N GLU A 203 2.36 13.92 -19.31
CA GLU A 203 1.59 13.77 -20.55
C GLU A 203 1.93 12.45 -21.27
N GLU A 204 3.18 12.00 -21.18
CA GLU A 204 3.70 10.80 -21.82
C GLU A 204 3.33 9.50 -21.09
N ALA A 205 2.83 9.59 -19.86
CA ALA A 205 2.49 8.42 -19.08
C ALA A 205 1.40 7.59 -19.74
N LYS A 206 1.67 6.30 -19.95
CA LYS A 206 0.72 5.32 -20.51
C LYS A 206 -0.25 4.81 -19.46
N ILE A 207 0.22 4.66 -18.22
CA ILE A 207 -0.59 4.33 -17.03
C ILE A 207 -0.76 5.64 -16.26
N ARG A 208 -1.99 6.08 -16.09
CA ARG A 208 -2.30 7.33 -15.36
C ARG A 208 -2.12 7.13 -13.84
N VAL A 209 -1.80 8.22 -13.13
CA VAL A 209 -1.64 8.23 -11.67
C VAL A 209 -2.56 9.26 -11.05
#